data_c9f44d2b52aaeecbc2272c5880fba999
#
_entry.id   c9f44d2b52aaeecbc2272c5880fba999
#
_cell.length_a   1.000
_cell.length_b   1.000
_cell.length_c   1.000
_cell.angle_alpha   90.00
_cell.angle_beta   90.00
_cell.angle_gamma   90.00
#
_symmetry.space_group_name_H-M   'P 1'
#
loop_
_entity.id
_entity.type
_entity.pdbx_description
1 polymer ?
#
loop_
_entity_poly.entity_id
_entity_poly.type
_entity_poly.pdbx_seq_one_letter_code
_entity_poly.pdbx_strand_id
1 'polypeptide(L)'
;MLIFGNIFQKLLFLPFKIKTMTFQNTREFAKLLDSQDSLNHYQDQFIFPKVNDKRVIYFTGNSLGLQPKRTKAYIDEIMNDWGNLAVEGHFYAEKPWWDYQERFAEPLSKIVGALPSEVTVMNTLTVNLHLLMVSFYQPTTARYKIICEEKAFPSDQYMFQSQVHFHGYKSEDAIVEIKRREGEHNIRLEDVLAKIEEVGDELALVLIGGVNYYTGQVFVDDGGIIWVLM
;
A
#
# COMPACT_ATOMS: atom_id res chain seq x y z
N MET A 1 -13.35 -3.02 -18.79
CA MET A 1 -14.61 -2.34 -18.41
C MET A 1 -14.30 -1.55 -17.15
N LEU A 2 -14.12 -0.25 -17.30
CA LEU A 2 -13.79 0.66 -16.22
C LEU A 2 -14.97 0.81 -15.28
N ILE A 3 -14.84 0.33 -14.04
CA ILE A 3 -15.79 0.69 -12.98
C ILE A 3 -15.19 1.88 -12.22
N PHE A 4 -15.39 3.08 -12.78
CA PHE A 4 -15.20 4.31 -12.02
C PHE A 4 -16.53 4.71 -11.38
N GLY A 5 -16.68 4.40 -10.11
CA GLY A 5 -17.76 4.96 -9.32
C GLY A 5 -17.50 6.44 -9.03
N ASN A 6 -18.45 7.29 -9.42
CA ASN A 6 -18.48 8.75 -9.24
C ASN A 6 -18.57 9.23 -7.76
N ILE A 7 -18.00 8.50 -6.80
CA ILE A 7 -18.09 8.81 -5.37
C ILE A 7 -16.86 9.56 -4.84
N PHE A 8 -15.80 9.65 -5.63
CA PHE A 8 -14.53 10.26 -5.19
C PHE A 8 -14.50 11.80 -5.08
N GLN A 9 -15.55 12.50 -5.50
CA GLN A 9 -15.53 13.97 -5.53
C GLN A 9 -15.80 14.69 -4.20
N LYS A 10 -15.98 14.01 -3.06
CA LYS A 10 -16.41 14.70 -1.83
C LYS A 10 -15.60 14.49 -0.55
N LEU A 11 -14.54 13.72 -0.59
CA LEU A 11 -13.87 13.37 0.68
C LEU A 11 -12.36 13.52 0.61
N LEU A 12 -11.72 14.56 0.40
CA LEU A 12 -10.30 14.71 0.79
C LEU A 12 -9.56 15.91 0.17
N PHE A 13 -10.19 17.04 0.03
CA PHE A 13 -9.41 18.28 0.03
C PHE A 13 -10.13 19.32 0.87
N LEU A 14 -10.06 19.17 2.19
CA LEU A 14 -9.95 20.37 2.99
C LEU A 14 -8.68 21.07 2.50
N PRO A 15 -8.76 22.28 1.93
CA PRO A 15 -7.56 23.01 1.60
C PRO A 15 -6.81 23.21 2.91
N PHE A 16 -5.75 22.43 3.12
CA PHE A 16 -4.75 22.77 4.12
C PHE A 16 -4.25 24.16 3.65
N LYS A 17 -4.78 25.21 4.24
CA LYS A 17 -4.15 26.51 4.15
C LYS A 17 -2.77 26.35 4.82
N ILE A 18 -1.79 26.02 3.98
CA ILE A 18 -0.39 26.11 4.36
C ILE A 18 -0.19 27.59 4.68
N LYS A 19 -0.37 27.96 5.95
CA LYS A 19 0.21 29.19 6.44
C LYS A 19 1.67 29.09 6.03
N THR A 20 2.15 30.07 5.27
CA THR A 20 3.56 30.20 4.92
C THR A 20 4.34 30.27 6.25
N MET A 21 4.77 29.13 6.73
CA MET A 21 5.51 29.00 7.98
C MET A 21 6.99 29.05 7.59
N THR A 22 7.73 30.00 8.10
CA THR A 22 9.18 30.06 7.91
C THR A 22 9.80 28.98 8.82
N PHE A 23 10.31 27.92 8.22
CA PHE A 23 10.98 26.85 8.93
C PHE A 23 12.33 27.30 9.48
N GLN A 24 12.61 26.91 10.73
CA GLN A 24 13.89 27.17 11.39
C GLN A 24 14.55 25.83 11.76
N ASN A 25 15.79 25.65 11.40
CA ASN A 25 16.59 24.48 11.78
C ASN A 25 17.08 24.60 13.23
N THR A 26 16.15 24.64 14.18
CA THR A 26 16.45 24.74 15.63
C THR A 26 15.62 23.73 16.41
N ARG A 27 16.17 23.28 17.54
CA ARG A 27 15.46 22.35 18.45
C ARG A 27 14.21 22.98 19.07
N GLU A 28 14.24 24.26 19.33
CA GLU A 28 13.13 25.04 19.90
C GLU A 28 11.96 25.06 18.92
N PHE A 29 12.24 25.29 17.64
CA PHE A 29 11.21 25.26 16.60
C PHE A 29 10.60 23.86 16.42
N ALA A 30 11.41 22.80 16.43
CA ALA A 30 10.91 21.43 16.39
C ALA A 30 9.99 21.12 17.58
N LYS A 31 10.38 21.49 18.80
CA LYS A 31 9.54 21.33 19.99
C LYS A 31 8.23 22.13 19.93
N LEU A 32 8.29 23.31 19.33
CA LEU A 32 7.08 24.12 19.11
C LEU A 32 6.11 23.39 18.18
N LEU A 33 6.59 22.85 17.07
CA LEU A 33 5.77 22.07 16.15
C LEU A 33 5.19 20.81 16.82
N ASP A 34 6.01 20.05 17.55
CA ASP A 34 5.56 18.88 18.29
C ASP A 34 4.43 19.23 19.29
N SER A 35 4.54 20.39 19.97
CA SER A 35 3.52 20.83 20.92
C SER A 35 2.20 21.26 20.27
N GLN A 36 2.23 21.61 18.99
CA GLN A 36 1.06 22.01 18.20
C GLN A 36 0.45 20.84 17.43
N ASP A 37 1.12 19.70 17.37
CA ASP A 37 0.63 18.51 16.68
C ASP A 37 -0.46 17.83 17.52
N SER A 38 -1.69 17.86 17.01
CA SER A 38 -2.83 17.21 17.64
C SER A 38 -2.69 15.68 17.72
N LEU A 39 -1.82 15.08 16.91
CA LEU A 39 -1.57 13.64 16.87
C LEU A 39 -0.39 13.21 17.74
N ASN A 40 0.35 14.16 18.34
CA ASN A 40 1.55 13.87 19.12
C ASN A 40 1.32 12.82 20.23
N HIS A 41 0.14 12.82 20.86
CA HIS A 41 -0.21 11.87 21.92
C HIS A 41 -0.28 10.40 21.44
N TYR A 42 -0.48 10.14 20.14
CA TYR A 42 -0.51 8.78 19.62
C TYR A 42 0.84 8.08 19.69
N GLN A 43 1.97 8.80 19.72
CA GLN A 43 3.28 8.17 19.87
C GLN A 43 3.37 7.31 21.15
N ASP A 44 2.60 7.66 22.20
CA ASP A 44 2.57 6.92 23.45
C ASP A 44 1.85 5.56 23.33
N GLN A 45 1.16 5.31 22.21
CA GLN A 45 0.53 4.02 21.93
C GLN A 45 1.51 2.97 21.40
N PHE A 46 2.77 3.35 21.11
CA PHE A 46 3.77 2.50 20.47
C PHE A 46 4.96 2.24 21.36
N ILE A 47 5.63 1.10 21.12
CA ILE A 47 6.90 0.74 21.75
C ILE A 47 8.02 1.20 20.83
N PHE A 48 8.89 2.06 21.36
CA PHE A 48 10.07 2.55 20.63
C PHE A 48 11.30 1.73 20.99
N PRO A 49 12.14 1.36 20.02
CA PRO A 49 13.43 0.77 20.31
C PRO A 49 14.33 1.76 21.06
N LYS A 50 15.24 1.23 21.86
CA LYS A 50 16.19 2.01 22.64
C LYS A 50 17.62 1.59 22.33
N VAL A 51 18.51 2.56 22.32
CA VAL A 51 19.98 2.35 22.29
C VAL A 51 20.57 3.11 23.46
N ASN A 52 21.31 2.43 24.33
CA ASN A 52 21.87 3.00 25.57
C ASN A 52 20.78 3.72 26.39
N ASP A 53 19.65 3.06 26.61
CA ASP A 53 18.46 3.55 27.31
C ASP A 53 17.80 4.82 26.73
N LYS A 54 18.27 5.31 25.59
CA LYS A 54 17.67 6.43 24.89
C LYS A 54 16.76 5.95 23.77
N ARG A 55 15.58 6.54 23.69
CA ARG A 55 14.61 6.30 22.59
C ARG A 55 15.25 6.65 21.25
N VAL A 56 15.16 5.72 20.30
CA VAL A 56 15.62 5.93 18.92
C VAL A 56 14.65 6.85 18.18
N ILE A 57 15.19 7.75 17.36
CA ILE A 57 14.41 8.47 16.36
C ILE A 57 14.12 7.47 15.22
N TYR A 58 12.84 7.11 15.05
CA TYR A 58 12.42 6.05 14.15
C TYR A 58 11.68 6.61 12.93
N PHE A 59 12.30 6.52 11.74
CA PHE A 59 11.75 6.99 10.47
C PHE A 59 11.58 5.88 9.42
N THR A 60 11.63 4.63 9.82
CA THR A 60 11.52 3.48 8.93
C THR A 60 10.14 2.79 8.98
N GLY A 61 9.12 3.54 9.41
CA GLY A 61 7.76 3.03 9.51
C GLY A 61 7.13 2.58 8.18
N ASN A 62 7.67 3.06 7.05
CA ASN A 62 7.31 2.61 5.71
C ASN A 62 7.74 1.16 5.42
N SER A 63 8.78 0.67 6.09
CA SER A 63 9.25 -0.72 5.98
C SER A 63 8.60 -1.61 7.04
N LEU A 64 8.70 -1.21 8.31
CA LEU A 64 8.04 -1.87 9.43
C LEU A 64 7.60 -0.83 10.45
N GLY A 65 6.31 -0.74 10.71
CA GLY A 65 5.76 0.14 11.75
C GLY A 65 6.23 -0.24 13.15
N LEU A 66 6.23 0.74 14.07
CA LEU A 66 6.47 0.45 15.48
C LEU A 66 5.37 -0.46 16.04
N GLN A 67 5.75 -1.34 16.97
CA GLN A 67 4.81 -2.23 17.63
C GLN A 67 3.81 -1.43 18.49
N PRO A 68 2.49 -1.53 18.22
CA PRO A 68 1.49 -0.99 19.14
C PRO A 68 1.53 -1.72 20.49
N LYS A 69 1.43 -1.00 21.59
CA LYS A 69 1.40 -1.60 22.94
C LYS A 69 0.26 -2.60 23.13
N ARG A 70 -0.84 -2.40 22.41
CA ARG A 70 -2.04 -3.27 22.48
C ARG A 70 -1.87 -4.61 21.78
N THR A 71 -0.85 -4.77 20.91
CA THR A 71 -0.66 -5.98 20.08
C THR A 71 -0.63 -7.25 20.94
N LYS A 72 0.11 -7.22 22.05
CA LYS A 72 0.20 -8.40 22.92
C LYS A 72 -1.16 -8.82 23.48
N ALA A 73 -1.99 -7.88 23.89
CA ALA A 73 -3.31 -8.19 24.45
C ALA A 73 -4.22 -8.87 23.42
N TYR A 74 -4.18 -8.45 22.16
CA TYR A 74 -4.94 -9.10 21.09
C TYR A 74 -4.44 -10.52 20.78
N ILE A 75 -3.12 -10.73 20.83
CA ILE A 75 -2.56 -12.09 20.67
C ILE A 75 -2.96 -12.98 21.85
N ASP A 76 -2.84 -12.47 23.08
CA ASP A 76 -3.22 -13.22 24.29
C ASP A 76 -4.71 -13.60 24.27
N GLU A 77 -5.60 -12.74 23.78
CA GLU A 77 -7.02 -13.02 23.60
C GLU A 77 -7.23 -14.24 22.70
N ILE A 78 -6.63 -14.26 21.51
CA ILE A 78 -6.74 -15.39 20.57
C ILE A 78 -6.14 -16.67 21.16
N MET A 79 -5.01 -16.57 21.85
CA MET A 79 -4.38 -17.75 22.51
C MET A 79 -5.25 -18.31 23.62
N ASN A 80 -5.92 -17.46 24.39
CA ASN A 80 -6.87 -17.87 25.41
C ASN A 80 -8.11 -18.53 24.82
N ASP A 81 -8.67 -17.96 23.76
CA ASP A 81 -9.81 -18.52 23.04
C ASP A 81 -9.45 -19.92 22.49
N TRP A 82 -8.27 -20.07 21.90
CA TRP A 82 -7.81 -21.36 21.42
C TRP A 82 -7.67 -22.38 22.57
N GLY A 83 -7.04 -21.97 23.69
CA GLY A 83 -6.86 -22.84 24.84
C GLY A 83 -8.18 -23.29 25.50
N ASN A 84 -9.19 -22.42 25.51
CA ASN A 84 -10.47 -22.69 26.19
C ASN A 84 -11.54 -23.29 25.27
N LEU A 85 -11.53 -22.98 23.98
CA LEU A 85 -12.60 -23.32 23.05
C LEU A 85 -12.16 -24.31 21.96
N ALA A 86 -10.85 -24.45 21.71
CA ALA A 86 -10.33 -25.28 20.60
C ALA A 86 -11.08 -24.96 19.27
N VAL A 87 -11.62 -25.97 18.59
CA VAL A 87 -12.36 -25.79 17.33
C VAL A 87 -13.60 -24.90 17.49
N GLU A 88 -14.21 -24.87 18.66
CA GLU A 88 -15.40 -24.05 18.93
C GLU A 88 -15.09 -22.54 18.89
N GLY A 89 -13.81 -22.15 18.99
CA GLY A 89 -13.38 -20.75 18.82
C GLY A 89 -13.75 -20.15 17.46
N HIS A 90 -13.97 -20.96 16.44
CA HIS A 90 -14.48 -20.51 15.15
C HIS A 90 -15.83 -19.80 15.25
N PHE A 91 -16.67 -20.22 16.21
CA PHE A 91 -18.07 -19.77 16.30
C PHE A 91 -18.40 -19.07 17.62
N TYR A 92 -17.75 -19.45 18.73
CA TYR A 92 -18.15 -19.05 20.09
C TYR A 92 -17.09 -18.18 20.82
N ALA A 93 -15.95 -17.86 20.20
CA ALA A 93 -15.07 -16.84 20.72
C ALA A 93 -15.78 -15.49 20.80
N GLU A 94 -15.35 -14.56 21.65
CA GLU A 94 -15.86 -13.19 21.69
C GLU A 94 -15.73 -12.50 20.30
N LYS A 95 -14.67 -12.85 19.58
CA LYS A 95 -14.45 -12.49 18.19
C LYS A 95 -14.30 -13.79 17.37
N PRO A 96 -15.40 -14.36 16.86
CA PRO A 96 -15.35 -15.61 16.10
C PRO A 96 -14.32 -15.56 14.97
N TRP A 97 -13.63 -16.70 14.74
CA TRP A 97 -12.55 -16.75 13.74
C TRP A 97 -13.07 -16.99 12.33
N TRP A 98 -14.31 -17.49 12.19
CA TRP A 98 -14.90 -17.83 10.90
C TRP A 98 -14.98 -16.64 9.94
N ASP A 99 -15.35 -15.48 10.47
CA ASP A 99 -15.56 -14.21 9.74
C ASP A 99 -14.62 -13.11 10.21
N TYR A 100 -13.50 -13.49 10.84
CA TYR A 100 -12.59 -12.55 11.50
C TYR A 100 -12.11 -11.43 10.58
N GLN A 101 -11.82 -11.74 9.31
CA GLN A 101 -11.37 -10.79 8.30
C GLN A 101 -12.43 -9.73 7.94
N GLU A 102 -13.72 -10.04 8.06
CA GLU A 102 -14.80 -9.12 7.69
C GLU A 102 -14.85 -7.87 8.59
N ARG A 103 -14.38 -8.02 9.83
CA ARG A 103 -14.30 -6.92 10.82
C ARG A 103 -13.39 -5.77 10.39
N PHE A 104 -12.47 -6.05 9.47
CA PHE A 104 -11.52 -5.05 8.98
C PHE A 104 -12.03 -4.33 7.73
N ALA A 105 -13.05 -4.83 7.06
CA ALA A 105 -13.53 -4.28 5.80
C ALA A 105 -13.99 -2.82 5.94
N GLU A 106 -14.84 -2.54 6.92
CA GLU A 106 -15.34 -1.18 7.16
C GLU A 106 -14.25 -0.16 7.54
N PRO A 107 -13.38 -0.38 8.55
CA PRO A 107 -12.35 0.59 8.88
C PRO A 107 -11.32 0.78 7.75
N LEU A 108 -10.97 -0.28 7.02
CA LEU A 108 -10.02 -0.20 5.92
C LEU A 108 -10.61 0.46 4.68
N SER A 109 -11.90 0.27 4.40
CA SER A 109 -12.57 0.92 3.27
C SER A 109 -12.45 2.44 3.33
N LYS A 110 -12.48 3.02 4.54
CA LYS A 110 -12.30 4.46 4.78
C LYS A 110 -10.86 4.92 4.50
N ILE A 111 -9.87 4.04 4.71
CA ILE A 111 -8.45 4.35 4.48
C ILE A 111 -8.13 4.27 2.99
N VAL A 112 -8.63 3.22 2.31
CA VAL A 112 -8.34 2.98 0.89
C VAL A 112 -9.34 3.66 -0.05
N GLY A 113 -10.40 4.29 0.47
CA GLY A 113 -11.39 5.00 -0.34
C GLY A 113 -12.29 4.08 -1.16
N ALA A 114 -12.61 2.87 -0.63
CA ALA A 114 -13.44 1.87 -1.29
C ALA A 114 -14.75 1.61 -0.51
N LEU A 115 -15.67 0.82 -1.06
CA LEU A 115 -16.80 0.30 -0.32
C LEU A 115 -16.35 -0.88 0.57
N PRO A 116 -16.97 -1.12 1.75
CA PRO A 116 -16.62 -2.28 2.59
C PRO A 116 -16.71 -3.62 1.84
N SER A 117 -17.66 -3.77 0.91
CA SER A 117 -17.81 -4.95 0.05
C SER A 117 -16.70 -5.17 -0.97
N GLU A 118 -15.84 -4.16 -1.17
CA GLU A 118 -14.71 -4.20 -2.10
C GLU A 118 -13.37 -4.45 -1.39
N VAL A 119 -13.38 -4.58 -0.06
CA VAL A 119 -12.18 -4.74 0.76
C VAL A 119 -12.14 -6.11 1.40
N THR A 120 -11.06 -6.83 1.15
CA THR A 120 -10.79 -8.13 1.79
C THR A 120 -9.39 -8.12 2.40
N VAL A 121 -9.29 -8.49 3.67
CA VAL A 121 -8.01 -8.67 4.37
C VAL A 121 -7.61 -10.13 4.28
N MET A 122 -6.50 -10.39 3.64
CA MET A 122 -5.97 -11.75 3.52
C MET A 122 -4.44 -11.71 3.35
N ASN A 123 -3.78 -12.80 3.63
CA ASN A 123 -2.37 -13.09 3.35
C ASN A 123 -1.37 -11.91 3.49
N THR A 124 -0.15 -12.12 3.01
CA THR A 124 0.88 -11.08 2.83
C THR A 124 0.77 -10.44 1.44
N LEU A 125 1.35 -9.25 1.25
CA LEU A 125 1.36 -8.54 -0.02
C LEU A 125 1.84 -9.43 -1.18
N THR A 126 2.98 -10.09 -1.04
CA THR A 126 3.55 -10.93 -2.11
C THR A 126 2.63 -12.07 -2.50
N VAL A 127 2.03 -12.76 -1.51
CA VAL A 127 1.06 -13.83 -1.79
C VAL A 127 -0.16 -13.27 -2.51
N ASN A 128 -0.71 -12.15 -2.04
CA ASN A 128 -1.86 -11.51 -2.67
C ASN A 128 -1.57 -11.09 -4.11
N LEU A 129 -0.39 -10.52 -4.38
CA LEU A 129 0.02 -10.16 -5.74
C LEU A 129 0.06 -11.39 -6.67
N HIS A 130 0.64 -12.50 -6.22
CA HIS A 130 0.63 -13.74 -7.02
C HIS A 130 -0.79 -14.24 -7.30
N LEU A 131 -1.68 -14.23 -6.30
CA LEU A 131 -3.08 -14.63 -6.48
C LEU A 131 -3.84 -13.71 -7.45
N LEU A 132 -3.61 -12.41 -7.35
CA LEU A 132 -4.17 -11.42 -8.27
C LEU A 132 -3.63 -11.61 -9.69
N MET A 133 -2.34 -11.89 -9.85
CA MET A 133 -1.76 -12.18 -11.17
C MET A 133 -2.38 -13.43 -11.80
N VAL A 134 -2.56 -14.51 -11.03
CA VAL A 134 -3.25 -15.72 -11.54
C VAL A 134 -4.67 -15.39 -12.00
N SER A 135 -5.36 -14.45 -11.33
CA SER A 135 -6.72 -14.08 -11.66
C SER A 135 -6.84 -13.10 -12.83
N PHE A 136 -5.95 -12.12 -12.90
CA PHE A 136 -6.10 -10.97 -13.79
C PHE A 136 -5.09 -10.91 -14.94
N TYR A 137 -3.91 -11.47 -14.78
CA TYR A 137 -2.94 -11.55 -15.86
C TYR A 137 -3.23 -12.78 -16.72
N GLN A 138 -4.01 -12.57 -17.78
CA GLN A 138 -4.42 -13.59 -18.75
C GLN A 138 -3.79 -13.29 -20.13
N PRO A 139 -2.48 -13.53 -20.29
CA PRO A 139 -1.79 -13.16 -21.51
C PRO A 139 -2.19 -14.03 -22.71
N THR A 140 -2.16 -13.41 -23.87
CA THR A 140 -2.31 -14.07 -25.19
C THR A 140 -1.09 -13.79 -26.03
N THR A 141 -0.96 -14.45 -27.18
CA THR A 141 0.17 -14.21 -28.13
C THR A 141 0.23 -12.76 -28.63
N ALA A 142 -0.88 -12.05 -28.62
CA ALA A 142 -0.96 -10.65 -29.05
C ALA A 142 -0.92 -9.65 -27.88
N ARG A 143 -1.36 -10.07 -26.68
CA ARG A 143 -1.55 -9.20 -25.53
C ARG A 143 -0.95 -9.83 -24.28
N TYR A 144 0.29 -9.48 -23.94
CA TYR A 144 1.06 -10.16 -22.89
C TYR A 144 1.96 -9.22 -22.06
N LYS A 145 2.08 -7.95 -22.45
CA LYS A 145 2.99 -7.02 -21.78
C LYS A 145 2.42 -6.48 -20.47
N ILE A 146 3.31 -6.32 -19.50
CA ILE A 146 3.03 -5.72 -18.19
C ILE A 146 3.80 -4.40 -18.10
N ILE A 147 3.11 -3.31 -17.81
CA ILE A 147 3.74 -2.04 -17.46
C ILE A 147 3.87 -1.95 -15.94
N CYS A 148 5.07 -1.59 -15.46
CA CYS A 148 5.36 -1.33 -14.07
C CYS A 148 6.29 -0.13 -13.92
N GLU A 149 6.45 0.35 -12.68
CA GLU A 149 7.42 1.40 -12.37
C GLU A 149 8.86 0.86 -12.38
N GLU A 150 9.81 1.69 -12.81
CA GLU A 150 11.24 1.38 -12.74
C GLU A 150 11.64 1.05 -11.29
N LYS A 151 12.35 -0.05 -11.11
CA LYS A 151 12.80 -0.52 -9.79
C LYS A 151 11.64 -0.65 -8.80
N ALA A 152 10.53 -1.23 -9.24
CA ALA A 152 9.48 -1.70 -8.34
C ALA A 152 10.07 -2.50 -7.18
N PHE A 153 9.35 -2.64 -6.08
CA PHE A 153 9.87 -3.36 -4.91
C PHE A 153 10.36 -4.77 -5.31
N PRO A 154 11.48 -5.27 -4.77
CA PRO A 154 12.08 -6.52 -5.25
C PRO A 154 11.14 -7.72 -5.32
N SER A 155 10.25 -7.90 -4.33
CA SER A 155 9.27 -8.99 -4.37
C SER A 155 8.30 -8.88 -5.55
N ASP A 156 7.95 -7.63 -5.94
CA ASP A 156 7.05 -7.38 -7.06
C ASP A 156 7.75 -7.69 -8.38
N GLN A 157 9.02 -7.30 -8.51
CA GLN A 157 9.84 -7.66 -9.69
C GLN A 157 9.97 -9.17 -9.86
N TYR A 158 10.23 -9.91 -8.78
CA TYR A 158 10.28 -11.39 -8.83
C TYR A 158 8.93 -11.99 -9.18
N MET A 159 7.84 -11.41 -8.69
CA MET A 159 6.50 -11.84 -9.03
C MET A 159 6.22 -11.64 -10.52
N PHE A 160 6.53 -10.46 -11.11
CA PHE A 160 6.38 -10.23 -12.54
C PHE A 160 7.17 -11.26 -13.37
N GLN A 161 8.47 -11.44 -13.06
CA GLN A 161 9.32 -12.40 -13.78
C GLN A 161 8.77 -13.82 -13.69
N SER A 162 8.34 -14.24 -12.50
CA SER A 162 7.79 -15.56 -12.25
C SER A 162 6.51 -15.80 -13.06
N GLN A 163 5.59 -14.84 -13.08
CA GLN A 163 4.32 -14.96 -13.80
C GLN A 163 4.52 -14.93 -15.33
N VAL A 164 5.38 -14.05 -15.81
CA VAL A 164 5.74 -13.98 -17.24
C VAL A 164 6.35 -15.30 -17.71
N HIS A 165 7.30 -15.87 -16.96
CA HIS A 165 7.90 -17.17 -17.25
C HIS A 165 6.90 -18.32 -17.19
N PHE A 166 6.00 -18.31 -16.20
CA PHE A 166 4.94 -19.33 -16.08
C PHE A 166 4.07 -19.40 -17.35
N HIS A 167 3.82 -18.25 -17.98
CA HIS A 167 3.08 -18.15 -19.24
C HIS A 167 3.94 -18.34 -20.50
N GLY A 168 5.23 -18.64 -20.37
CA GLY A 168 6.13 -18.95 -21.48
C GLY A 168 6.74 -17.73 -22.18
N TYR A 169 6.64 -16.53 -21.59
CA TYR A 169 7.25 -15.32 -22.12
C TYR A 169 8.60 -15.02 -21.48
N LYS A 170 9.43 -14.21 -22.15
CA LYS A 170 10.67 -13.69 -21.60
C LYS A 170 10.41 -12.36 -20.88
N SER A 171 11.10 -12.16 -19.77
CA SER A 171 10.95 -10.93 -18.97
C SER A 171 11.33 -9.69 -19.77
N GLU A 172 12.38 -9.75 -20.59
CA GLU A 172 12.86 -8.64 -21.41
C GLU A 172 11.84 -8.18 -22.45
N ASP A 173 10.97 -9.08 -22.90
CA ASP A 173 9.96 -8.81 -23.94
C ASP A 173 8.62 -8.37 -23.31
N ALA A 174 8.30 -8.93 -22.13
CA ALA A 174 6.98 -8.80 -21.54
C ALA A 174 6.90 -7.76 -20.41
N ILE A 175 8.01 -7.42 -19.75
CA ILE A 175 8.00 -6.43 -18.66
C ILE A 175 8.52 -5.09 -19.17
N VAL A 176 7.67 -4.08 -19.14
CA VAL A 176 7.94 -2.72 -19.60
C VAL A 176 8.03 -1.80 -18.40
N GLU A 177 9.24 -1.37 -18.06
CA GLU A 177 9.46 -0.44 -16.97
C GLU A 177 9.32 1.02 -17.43
N ILE A 178 8.54 1.82 -16.69
CA ILE A 178 8.49 3.27 -16.87
C ILE A 178 9.65 3.87 -16.09
N LYS A 179 10.56 4.53 -16.80
CA LYS A 179 11.76 5.13 -16.22
C LYS A 179 11.56 6.60 -15.91
N ARG A 180 12.24 7.05 -14.87
CA ARG A 180 12.36 8.47 -14.57
C ARG A 180 13.18 9.16 -15.65
N ARG A 181 12.88 10.41 -15.92
CA ARG A 181 13.70 11.26 -16.81
C ARG A 181 15.07 11.54 -16.15
N GLU A 182 16.07 11.79 -16.97
CA GLU A 182 17.41 12.11 -16.47
C GLU A 182 17.37 13.34 -15.55
N GLY A 183 17.99 13.24 -14.38
CA GLY A 183 17.99 14.28 -13.34
C GLY A 183 16.71 14.38 -12.51
N GLU A 184 15.70 13.55 -12.75
CA GLU A 184 14.45 13.53 -11.98
C GLU A 184 14.42 12.37 -10.98
N HIS A 185 13.72 12.60 -9.87
CA HIS A 185 13.54 11.58 -8.81
C HIS A 185 12.18 10.87 -8.92
N ASN A 186 11.23 11.47 -9.60
CA ASN A 186 9.86 10.98 -9.74
C ASN A 186 9.56 10.60 -11.18
N ILE A 187 8.61 9.67 -11.36
CA ILE A 187 8.03 9.33 -12.66
C ILE A 187 6.89 10.33 -12.92
N ARG A 188 6.84 10.92 -14.11
CA ARG A 188 5.76 11.81 -14.48
C ARG A 188 4.54 11.04 -14.95
N LEU A 189 3.35 11.53 -14.63
CA LEU A 189 2.10 10.89 -15.06
C LEU A 189 1.98 10.86 -16.59
N GLU A 190 2.42 11.93 -17.27
CA GLU A 190 2.42 11.95 -18.74
C GLU A 190 3.28 10.86 -19.36
N ASP A 191 4.38 10.45 -18.70
CA ASP A 191 5.24 9.35 -19.18
C ASP A 191 4.56 7.98 -18.98
N VAL A 192 3.77 7.84 -17.91
CA VAL A 192 2.92 6.65 -17.69
C VAL A 192 1.90 6.52 -18.81
N LEU A 193 1.15 7.59 -19.08
CA LEU A 193 0.11 7.61 -20.10
C LEU A 193 0.69 7.37 -21.50
N ALA A 194 1.80 8.05 -21.83
CA ALA A 194 2.49 7.86 -23.11
C ALA A 194 2.97 6.40 -23.28
N LYS A 195 3.44 5.76 -22.21
CA LYS A 195 3.90 4.36 -22.27
C LYS A 195 2.72 3.39 -22.46
N ILE A 196 1.57 3.67 -21.87
CA ILE A 196 0.34 2.89 -22.09
C ILE A 196 -0.08 2.98 -23.57
N GLU A 197 -0.05 4.18 -24.15
CA GLU A 197 -0.38 4.37 -25.58
C GLU A 197 0.66 3.71 -26.50
N GLU A 198 1.96 3.80 -26.16
CA GLU A 198 3.05 3.17 -26.95
C GLU A 198 2.92 1.65 -26.98
N VAL A 199 2.63 1.01 -25.86
CA VAL A 199 2.46 -0.46 -25.78
C VAL A 199 1.15 -0.90 -26.42
N GLY A 200 0.10 -0.08 -26.35
CA GLY A 200 -1.14 -0.25 -27.09
C GLY A 200 -1.79 -1.63 -26.89
N ASP A 201 -2.09 -2.30 -28.01
CA ASP A 201 -2.82 -3.58 -28.02
C ASP A 201 -2.05 -4.75 -27.39
N GLU A 202 -0.73 -4.65 -27.23
CA GLU A 202 0.09 -5.67 -26.56
C GLU A 202 -0.03 -5.60 -25.01
N LEU A 203 -0.62 -4.54 -24.47
CA LEU A 203 -0.73 -4.31 -23.02
C LEU A 203 -1.76 -5.24 -22.39
N ALA A 204 -1.31 -6.12 -21.50
CA ALA A 204 -2.17 -7.02 -20.73
C ALA A 204 -2.48 -6.49 -19.33
N LEU A 205 -1.51 -5.81 -18.69
CA LEU A 205 -1.63 -5.36 -17.29
C LEU A 205 -0.79 -4.11 -17.05
N VAL A 206 -1.33 -3.19 -16.24
CA VAL A 206 -0.56 -2.12 -15.61
C VAL A 206 -0.56 -2.38 -14.10
N LEU A 207 0.62 -2.44 -13.48
CA LEU A 207 0.75 -2.58 -12.03
C LEU A 207 1.79 -1.57 -11.52
N ILE A 208 1.30 -0.55 -10.86
CA ILE A 208 2.10 0.54 -10.27
C ILE A 208 1.67 0.69 -8.81
N GLY A 209 2.61 0.79 -7.88
CA GLY A 209 2.32 1.04 -6.48
C GLY A 209 1.67 2.41 -6.27
N GLY A 210 0.63 2.52 -5.44
CA GLY A 210 -0.01 3.82 -5.14
C GLY A 210 0.95 4.82 -4.50
N VAL A 211 1.96 4.33 -3.78
CA VAL A 211 3.07 5.11 -3.24
C VAL A 211 4.38 4.39 -3.55
N ASN A 212 5.30 5.05 -4.24
CA ASN A 212 6.62 4.48 -4.47
C ASN A 212 7.39 4.35 -3.15
N TYR A 213 7.84 3.14 -2.82
CA TYR A 213 8.47 2.84 -1.53
C TYR A 213 9.80 3.56 -1.30
N TYR A 214 10.50 3.96 -2.37
CA TYR A 214 11.82 4.58 -2.29
C TYR A 214 11.76 6.11 -2.29
N THR A 215 10.94 6.69 -3.16
CA THR A 215 10.84 8.15 -3.33
C THR A 215 9.73 8.78 -2.48
N GLY A 216 8.74 7.97 -2.05
CA GLY A 216 7.52 8.48 -1.42
C GLY A 216 6.55 9.15 -2.42
N GLN A 217 6.83 9.04 -3.73
CA GLN A 217 5.93 9.56 -4.75
C GLN A 217 4.58 8.89 -4.67
N VAL A 218 3.53 9.70 -4.62
CA VAL A 218 2.14 9.27 -4.78
C VAL A 218 1.72 9.54 -6.22
N PHE A 219 1.16 8.53 -6.88
CA PHE A 219 0.56 8.70 -8.19
C PHE A 219 -0.87 9.20 -8.01
N VAL A 220 -1.11 10.45 -8.38
CA VAL A 220 -2.42 11.10 -8.30
C VAL A 220 -2.73 11.74 -9.65
N ASP A 221 -4.00 11.68 -10.06
CA ASP A 221 -4.54 12.51 -11.10
C ASP A 221 -5.53 13.54 -10.50
N ASP A 222 -6.15 14.35 -11.33
CA ASP A 222 -7.14 15.35 -10.91
C ASP A 222 -8.40 14.72 -10.24
N GLY A 223 -8.54 13.40 -10.27
CA GLY A 223 -9.64 12.62 -9.68
C GLY A 223 -9.27 11.86 -8.41
N GLY A 224 -8.00 11.81 -7.99
CA GLY A 224 -7.54 11.11 -6.78
C GLY A 224 -6.32 10.20 -6.98
N ILE A 225 -6.07 9.32 -6.02
CA ILE A 225 -4.96 8.35 -6.06
C ILE A 225 -5.29 7.27 -7.10
N ILE A 226 -4.40 7.09 -8.07
CA ILE A 226 -4.53 6.00 -9.05
C ILE A 226 -4.02 4.71 -8.41
N TRP A 227 -4.95 3.84 -8.03
CA TRP A 227 -4.65 2.44 -7.77
C TRP A 227 -4.95 1.68 -9.06
N VAL A 228 -3.90 1.36 -9.83
CA VAL A 228 -4.13 0.59 -11.07
C VAL A 228 -3.74 -0.85 -10.83
N LEU A 229 -4.75 -1.65 -10.58
CA LEU A 229 -4.77 -3.08 -10.83
C LEU A 229 -5.76 -3.28 -11.98
N MET A 230 -5.27 -3.39 -13.20
CA MET A 230 -6.07 -3.82 -14.34
C MET A 230 -5.56 -5.14 -14.88
#